data_8bec6fb325a4094f8137e8f1aa0a8028
#
_entry.id   8bec6fb325a4094f8137e8f1aa0a8028
#
_cell.length_a   1.000
_cell.length_b   1.000
_cell.length_c   1.000
_cell.angle_alpha   90.00
_cell.angle_beta   90.00
_cell.angle_gamma   90.00
#
_symmetry.space_group_name_H-M   'P 1'
#
loop_
_entity.id
_entity.type
_entity.pdbx_description
1 polymer ?
#
loop_
_entity_poly.entity_id
_entity_poly.type
_entity_poly.pdbx_seq_one_letter_code
_entity_poly.pdbx_strand_id
1 'polypeptide(L)'
;MNKLIKDFDFTTYKDPGILEFKDVVIDDKTLPFTMVACPGKVSSIVVDPAAGHQLIMAILGLDKVKGGYITVDGELVTYGSGAFFRQMMCYVPHFLPQVDMTVGELCRQVVSKYNGKNLRAEALTETWNSLSINPTVWKEKIRSIPPSVLWLVLLSLVPLRRGSIVLIEEPIVKNETVDAFIIQLARQGREVICTTQTQPIDSFQVKNITSKSE
;
A
#
# COMPACT_ATOMS: atom_id res chain seq x y z
N MET A 1 -20.85 1.64 -14.76
CA MET A 1 -19.51 0.96 -14.66
C MET A 1 -18.57 1.72 -15.59
N ASN A 2 -17.64 2.47 -14.99
CA ASN A 2 -16.92 3.56 -15.66
C ASN A 2 -15.90 3.01 -16.67
N LYS A 3 -15.84 3.64 -17.86
CA LYS A 3 -14.95 3.26 -18.99
C LYS A 3 -13.46 3.18 -18.58
N LEU A 4 -13.05 3.99 -17.59
CA LEU A 4 -11.69 4.00 -17.01
C LEU A 4 -11.31 2.69 -16.28
N ILE A 5 -12.29 1.96 -15.74
CA ILE A 5 -12.05 0.67 -15.07
C ILE A 5 -12.04 -0.48 -16.10
N LYS A 6 -12.71 -0.32 -17.25
CA LYS A 6 -12.74 -1.34 -18.32
C LYS A 6 -11.45 -1.39 -19.14
N ASP A 7 -10.70 -0.29 -19.22
CA ASP A 7 -9.44 -0.24 -19.99
C ASP A 7 -8.22 -0.71 -19.17
N PHE A 8 -8.42 -1.08 -17.89
CA PHE A 8 -7.41 -1.76 -17.12
C PHE A 8 -7.42 -3.25 -17.49
N ASP A 9 -6.60 -3.60 -18.44
CA ASP A 9 -6.32 -5.00 -18.77
C ASP A 9 -5.46 -5.62 -17.66
N PHE A 10 -6.13 -6.18 -16.64
CA PHE A 10 -5.49 -6.92 -15.55
C PHE A 10 -4.88 -8.25 -16.04
N THR A 11 -5.12 -8.63 -17.29
CA THR A 11 -4.59 -9.88 -17.87
C THR A 11 -3.11 -9.78 -18.26
N THR A 12 -2.49 -8.59 -18.18
CA THR A 12 -1.07 -8.41 -18.53
C THR A 12 -0.11 -8.90 -17.42
N TYR A 13 -0.59 -9.11 -16.20
CA TYR A 13 0.17 -9.81 -15.15
C TYR A 13 -0.26 -11.27 -15.15
N LYS A 14 0.46 -12.10 -15.91
CA LYS A 14 0.16 -13.53 -16.02
C LYS A 14 0.31 -14.30 -14.71
N ASP A 15 1.12 -13.76 -13.77
CA ASP A 15 1.23 -14.27 -12.40
C ASP A 15 1.33 -13.07 -11.45
N PRO A 16 0.44 -12.96 -10.44
CA PRO A 16 0.61 -11.98 -9.37
C PRO A 16 1.90 -12.33 -8.64
N GLY A 17 2.84 -11.38 -8.60
CA GLY A 17 4.10 -11.59 -7.89
C GLY A 17 3.85 -12.01 -6.44
N ILE A 18 4.33 -13.18 -6.04
CA ILE A 18 4.16 -13.68 -4.67
C ILE A 18 5.26 -13.12 -3.78
N LEU A 19 4.85 -12.38 -2.77
CA LEU A 19 5.75 -11.83 -1.76
C LEU A 19 5.95 -12.82 -0.62
N GLU A 20 7.21 -13.20 -0.39
CA GLU A 20 7.57 -14.16 0.65
C GLU A 20 8.58 -13.55 1.62
N PHE A 21 8.41 -13.88 2.89
CA PHE A 21 9.29 -13.52 4.00
C PHE A 21 9.86 -14.81 4.59
N LYS A 22 11.18 -14.94 4.65
CA LYS A 22 11.83 -16.11 5.21
C LYS A 22 12.72 -15.74 6.37
N ASP A 23 12.34 -16.15 7.57
CA ASP A 23 13.04 -15.91 8.83
C ASP A 23 13.47 -14.44 9.00
N VAL A 24 12.59 -13.52 8.57
CA VAL A 24 12.87 -12.08 8.54
C VAL A 24 12.95 -11.53 9.96
N VAL A 25 14.05 -10.86 10.27
CA VAL A 25 14.28 -10.06 11.47
C VAL A 25 14.51 -8.62 11.00
N ILE A 26 13.70 -7.69 11.47
CA ILE A 26 13.78 -6.29 11.04
C ILE A 26 14.89 -5.58 11.82
N ASP A 27 14.82 -5.64 13.15
CA ASP A 27 15.75 -5.01 14.08
C ASP A 27 15.99 -5.90 15.33
N ASP A 28 16.66 -5.37 16.36
CA ASP A 28 16.95 -6.10 17.60
C ASP A 28 15.74 -6.37 18.48
N LYS A 29 14.62 -5.69 18.23
CA LYS A 29 13.40 -5.75 19.03
C LYS A 29 12.31 -6.60 18.39
N THR A 30 12.48 -7.00 17.14
CA THR A 30 11.48 -7.78 16.43
C THR A 30 11.81 -9.26 16.43
N LEU A 31 10.76 -10.08 16.54
CA LEU A 31 10.88 -11.53 16.44
C LEU A 31 11.04 -11.97 14.96
N PRO A 32 11.83 -13.02 14.70
CA PRO A 32 11.91 -13.58 13.36
C PRO A 32 10.55 -14.12 12.91
N PHE A 33 10.21 -13.88 11.64
CA PHE A 33 8.97 -14.41 11.09
C PHE A 33 9.14 -14.92 9.66
N THR A 34 8.33 -15.93 9.33
CA THR A 34 8.16 -16.45 7.98
C THR A 34 6.70 -16.29 7.58
N MET A 35 6.46 -15.79 6.38
CA MET A 35 5.12 -15.58 5.84
C MET A 35 5.16 -15.62 4.31
N VAL A 36 4.12 -16.14 3.71
CA VAL A 36 3.84 -16.02 2.27
C VAL A 36 2.57 -15.20 2.13
N ALA A 37 2.65 -14.09 1.43
CA ALA A 37 1.47 -13.32 1.10
C ALA A 37 0.65 -14.03 0.02
N CYS A 38 -0.66 -13.89 0.06
CA CYS A 38 -1.55 -14.60 -0.86
C CYS A 38 -2.33 -13.61 -1.71
N PRO A 39 -2.33 -13.76 -3.03
CA PRO A 39 -3.20 -12.99 -3.91
C PRO A 39 -4.67 -13.09 -3.49
N GLY A 40 -5.38 -11.99 -3.55
CA GLY A 40 -6.78 -11.92 -3.11
C GLY A 40 -6.98 -11.82 -1.60
N LYS A 41 -5.92 -11.70 -0.82
CA LYS A 41 -5.95 -11.68 0.64
C LYS A 41 -5.25 -10.46 1.24
N VAL A 42 -5.66 -10.10 2.45
CA VAL A 42 -4.98 -9.11 3.30
C VAL A 42 -4.14 -9.85 4.32
N SER A 43 -2.88 -9.47 4.45
CA SER A 43 -1.96 -9.94 5.49
C SER A 43 -1.57 -8.76 6.39
N SER A 44 -1.83 -8.86 7.68
CA SER A 44 -1.45 -7.83 8.65
C SER A 44 -0.23 -8.25 9.44
N ILE A 45 0.73 -7.34 9.58
CA ILE A 45 1.92 -7.49 10.39
C ILE A 45 1.85 -6.50 11.54
N VAL A 46 1.67 -7.02 12.76
CA VAL A 46 1.61 -6.20 13.98
C VAL A 46 3.03 -5.97 14.47
N VAL A 47 3.42 -4.72 14.45
CA VAL A 47 4.79 -4.26 14.72
C VAL A 47 4.77 -2.79 15.14
N ASP A 48 5.81 -2.31 15.83
CA ASP A 48 5.91 -0.88 16.10
C ASP A 48 6.12 -0.06 14.80
N PRO A 49 5.74 1.24 14.77
CA PRO A 49 5.75 2.01 13.55
C PRO A 49 7.12 2.15 12.89
N ALA A 50 8.21 2.23 13.68
CA ALA A 50 9.55 2.39 13.13
C ALA A 50 10.02 1.12 12.41
N ALA A 51 9.83 -0.05 13.05
CA ALA A 51 10.13 -1.33 12.43
C ALA A 51 9.16 -1.63 11.27
N GLY A 52 7.89 -1.23 11.36
CA GLY A 52 6.92 -1.30 10.26
C GLY A 52 7.38 -0.50 9.04
N HIS A 53 7.86 0.72 9.25
CA HIS A 53 8.44 1.54 8.18
C HIS A 53 9.67 0.87 7.55
N GLN A 54 10.61 0.39 8.40
CA GLN A 54 11.81 -0.31 7.91
C GLN A 54 11.45 -1.55 7.09
N LEU A 55 10.46 -2.34 7.55
CA LEU A 55 9.98 -3.49 6.78
C LEU A 55 9.43 -3.09 5.41
N ILE A 56 8.59 -2.06 5.34
CA ILE A 56 8.06 -1.55 4.07
C ILE A 56 9.21 -1.08 3.16
N MET A 57 10.19 -0.36 3.71
CA MET A 57 11.36 0.07 2.93
C MET A 57 12.18 -1.13 2.43
N ALA A 58 12.31 -2.19 3.23
CA ALA A 58 13.00 -3.41 2.81
C ALA A 58 12.23 -4.14 1.69
N ILE A 59 10.89 -4.23 1.77
CA ILE A 59 10.04 -4.78 0.70
C ILE A 59 10.20 -3.96 -0.60
N LEU A 60 10.32 -2.65 -0.49
CA LEU A 60 10.57 -1.77 -1.63
C LEU A 60 12.01 -1.86 -2.16
N GLY A 61 12.91 -2.59 -1.51
CA GLY A 61 14.32 -2.65 -1.85
C GLY A 61 15.06 -1.33 -1.62
N LEU A 62 14.62 -0.55 -0.63
CA LEU A 62 15.19 0.74 -0.24
C LEU A 62 15.93 0.66 1.10
N ASP A 63 15.76 -0.44 1.84
CA ASP A 63 16.45 -0.73 3.07
C ASP A 63 16.73 -2.25 3.17
N LYS A 64 17.39 -2.68 4.24
CA LYS A 64 17.72 -4.08 4.51
C LYS A 64 17.04 -4.55 5.79
N VAL A 65 16.64 -5.81 5.80
CA VAL A 65 16.33 -6.55 7.03
C VAL A 65 17.63 -6.95 7.74
N LYS A 66 17.58 -7.11 9.05
CA LYS A 66 18.73 -7.53 9.85
C LYS A 66 19.08 -9.01 9.68
N GLY A 67 18.07 -9.84 9.48
CA GLY A 67 18.20 -11.28 9.26
C GLY A 67 17.13 -11.81 8.32
N GLY A 68 17.34 -12.99 7.77
CA GLY A 68 16.45 -13.58 6.79
C GLY A 68 16.49 -12.85 5.44
N TYR A 69 15.44 -13.05 4.65
CA TYR A 69 15.33 -12.41 3.34
C TYR A 69 13.87 -12.29 2.87
N ILE A 70 13.66 -11.42 1.89
CA ILE A 70 12.37 -11.16 1.25
C ILE A 70 12.52 -11.49 -0.23
N THR A 71 11.54 -12.19 -0.81
CA THR A 71 11.50 -12.51 -2.24
C THR A 71 10.18 -12.07 -2.86
N VAL A 72 10.22 -11.81 -4.16
CA VAL A 72 9.04 -11.70 -5.03
C VAL A 72 9.21 -12.74 -6.13
N ASP A 73 8.29 -13.70 -6.23
CA ASP A 73 8.36 -14.85 -7.14
C ASP A 73 9.66 -15.66 -7.00
N GLY A 74 10.16 -15.81 -5.76
CA GLY A 74 11.42 -16.49 -5.47
C GLY A 74 12.69 -15.66 -5.72
N GLU A 75 12.59 -14.49 -6.32
CA GLU A 75 13.72 -13.60 -6.59
C GLU A 75 13.95 -12.65 -5.41
N LEU A 76 15.20 -12.54 -4.96
CA LEU A 76 15.57 -11.71 -3.80
C LEU A 76 15.29 -10.22 -4.05
N VAL A 77 14.63 -9.58 -3.10
CA VAL A 77 14.49 -8.12 -3.04
C VAL A 77 15.77 -7.52 -2.47
N THR A 78 16.45 -6.73 -3.30
CA THR A 78 17.70 -6.06 -2.98
C THR A 78 17.66 -4.62 -3.49
N TYR A 79 18.68 -3.82 -3.18
CA TYR A 79 18.82 -2.49 -3.79
C TYR A 79 18.88 -2.55 -5.33
N GLY A 80 19.50 -3.59 -5.88
CA GLY A 80 19.62 -3.77 -7.33
C GLY A 80 18.30 -4.19 -8.00
N SER A 81 17.59 -5.14 -7.44
CA SER A 81 16.31 -5.66 -7.99
C SER A 81 15.10 -4.81 -7.60
N GLY A 82 15.20 -4.02 -6.52
CA GLY A 82 14.08 -3.26 -5.97
C GLY A 82 13.41 -2.32 -6.96
N ALA A 83 14.17 -1.69 -7.86
CA ALA A 83 13.61 -0.82 -8.88
C ALA A 83 12.66 -1.54 -9.84
N PHE A 84 12.93 -2.80 -10.14
CA PHE A 84 12.07 -3.66 -10.96
C PHE A 84 10.79 -4.01 -10.17
N PHE A 85 10.92 -4.51 -8.95
CA PHE A 85 9.78 -4.94 -8.14
C PHE A 85 8.85 -3.78 -7.75
N ARG A 86 9.37 -2.56 -7.52
CA ARG A 86 8.52 -1.38 -7.27
C ARG A 86 7.53 -1.08 -8.39
N GLN A 87 7.73 -1.56 -9.60
CA GLN A 87 6.75 -1.42 -10.68
C GLN A 87 5.51 -2.27 -10.45
N MET A 88 5.62 -3.34 -9.66
CA MET A 88 4.53 -4.24 -9.28
C MET A 88 3.87 -3.81 -7.96
N MET A 89 4.35 -2.76 -7.30
CA MET A 89 3.93 -2.36 -5.97
C MET A 89 3.16 -1.05 -5.98
N CYS A 90 2.10 -1.00 -5.16
CA CYS A 90 1.37 0.21 -4.80
C CYS A 90 1.63 0.51 -3.33
N TYR A 91 2.32 1.57 -3.03
CA TYR A 91 2.60 1.97 -1.65
C TYR A 91 1.69 3.12 -1.20
N VAL A 92 1.07 2.96 -0.02
CA VAL A 92 0.30 3.98 0.71
C VAL A 92 1.05 4.26 2.01
N PRO A 93 1.75 5.40 2.10
CA PRO A 93 2.62 5.72 3.23
C PRO A 93 1.84 6.22 4.44
N HIS A 94 2.41 6.02 5.63
CA HIS A 94 2.01 6.73 6.84
C HIS A 94 2.52 8.17 6.86
N PHE A 95 3.78 8.36 6.46
CA PHE A 95 4.39 9.70 6.37
C PHE A 95 4.04 10.35 5.03
N LEU A 96 3.20 11.40 5.10
CA LEU A 96 2.63 12.03 3.92
C LEU A 96 3.58 13.07 3.32
N PRO A 97 3.55 13.26 2.00
CA PRO A 97 4.42 14.23 1.32
C PRO A 97 4.10 15.67 1.73
N GLN A 98 5.15 16.46 2.01
CA GLN A 98 5.06 17.86 2.37
C GLN A 98 5.51 18.74 1.19
N VAL A 99 4.81 18.63 0.07
CA VAL A 99 5.14 19.34 -1.18
C VAL A 99 4.13 20.46 -1.49
N ASP A 100 4.59 21.49 -2.19
CA ASP A 100 3.73 22.61 -2.58
C ASP A 100 3.05 22.33 -3.92
N MET A 101 1.98 21.54 -3.87
CA MET A 101 1.11 21.24 -5.00
C MET A 101 -0.32 21.05 -4.54
N THR A 102 -1.25 21.04 -5.48
CA THR A 102 -2.65 20.71 -5.21
C THR A 102 -2.84 19.20 -5.13
N VAL A 103 -3.93 18.76 -4.49
CA VAL A 103 -4.32 17.35 -4.44
C VAL A 103 -4.48 16.78 -5.85
N GLY A 104 -5.09 17.53 -6.77
CA GLY A 104 -5.24 17.07 -8.15
C GLY A 104 -3.90 16.90 -8.90
N GLU A 105 -2.90 17.74 -8.63
CA GLU A 105 -1.54 17.57 -9.18
C GLU A 105 -0.88 16.33 -8.61
N LEU A 106 -0.99 16.08 -7.30
CA LEU A 106 -0.49 14.86 -6.66
C LEU A 106 -1.14 13.61 -7.28
N CYS A 107 -2.47 13.60 -7.39
CA CYS A 107 -3.19 12.47 -7.98
C CYS A 107 -2.69 12.17 -9.39
N ARG A 108 -2.53 13.19 -10.24
CA ARG A 108 -1.99 13.03 -11.59
C ARG A 108 -0.56 12.50 -11.61
N GLN A 109 0.29 12.96 -10.68
CA GLN A 109 1.67 12.45 -10.58
C GLN A 109 1.71 10.97 -10.16
N VAL A 110 0.95 10.61 -9.13
CA VAL A 110 0.92 9.23 -8.60
C VAL A 110 0.47 8.22 -9.67
N VAL A 111 -0.49 8.60 -10.52
CA VAL A 111 -1.00 7.72 -11.59
C VAL A 111 -0.42 8.04 -12.98
N SER A 112 0.60 8.89 -13.08
CA SER A 112 1.14 9.40 -14.36
C SER A 112 1.60 8.30 -15.31
N LYS A 113 2.19 7.23 -14.79
CA LYS A 113 2.63 6.06 -15.58
C LYS A 113 1.46 5.27 -16.19
N TYR A 114 0.23 5.53 -15.76
CA TYR A 114 -0.97 4.77 -16.11
C TYR A 114 -2.02 5.66 -16.80
N ASN A 115 -1.60 6.57 -17.68
CA ASN A 115 -2.44 7.58 -18.34
C ASN A 115 -3.00 8.68 -17.41
N GLY A 116 -2.39 8.88 -16.24
CA GLY A 116 -2.84 9.84 -15.24
C GLY A 116 -2.74 11.31 -15.63
N LYS A 117 -2.06 11.66 -16.74
CA LYS A 117 -1.97 13.06 -17.22
C LYS A 117 -3.34 13.71 -17.43
N ASN A 118 -4.35 12.90 -17.78
CA ASN A 118 -5.73 13.33 -18.01
C ASN A 118 -6.68 13.02 -16.84
N LEU A 119 -6.16 12.61 -15.66
CA LEU A 119 -7.00 12.33 -14.52
C LEU A 119 -7.73 13.59 -14.06
N ARG A 120 -9.04 13.48 -13.92
CA ARG A 120 -9.93 14.53 -13.44
C ARG A 120 -10.64 14.05 -12.16
N ALA A 121 -11.13 15.01 -11.36
CA ALA A 121 -11.85 14.72 -10.12
C ALA A 121 -13.06 13.79 -10.34
N GLU A 122 -13.75 13.95 -11.45
CA GLU A 122 -14.95 13.17 -11.79
C GLU A 122 -14.68 11.66 -11.87
N ALA A 123 -13.46 11.28 -12.26
CA ALA A 123 -13.05 9.87 -12.32
C ALA A 123 -12.93 9.20 -10.94
N LEU A 124 -12.79 10.01 -9.89
CA LEU A 124 -12.64 9.56 -8.50
C LEU A 124 -13.94 9.70 -7.70
N THR A 125 -15.00 10.28 -8.26
CA THR A 125 -16.20 10.68 -7.52
C THR A 125 -16.83 9.51 -6.76
N GLU A 126 -17.01 8.36 -7.39
CA GLU A 126 -17.61 7.18 -6.73
C GLU A 126 -16.74 6.69 -5.56
N THR A 127 -15.43 6.56 -5.80
CA THR A 127 -14.48 6.11 -4.75
C THR A 127 -14.40 7.14 -3.62
N TRP A 128 -14.38 8.44 -3.94
CA TRP A 128 -14.33 9.48 -2.94
C TRP A 128 -15.60 9.56 -2.11
N ASN A 129 -16.76 9.39 -2.72
CA ASN A 129 -18.03 9.32 -1.99
C ASN A 129 -18.03 8.12 -1.03
N SER A 130 -17.57 6.94 -1.46
CA SER A 130 -17.50 5.75 -0.59
C SER A 130 -16.53 5.92 0.58
N LEU A 131 -15.45 6.69 0.41
CA LEU A 131 -14.46 7.00 1.45
C LEU A 131 -14.77 8.32 2.20
N SER A 132 -15.93 8.96 1.94
CA SER A 132 -16.33 10.24 2.54
C SER A 132 -15.33 11.39 2.28
N ILE A 133 -14.67 11.38 1.12
CA ILE A 133 -13.77 12.45 0.69
C ILE A 133 -14.58 13.52 -0.06
N ASN A 134 -14.52 14.77 0.40
CA ASN A 134 -15.17 15.87 -0.29
C ASN A 134 -14.44 16.18 -1.61
N PRO A 135 -15.12 16.17 -2.77
CA PRO A 135 -14.51 16.47 -4.08
C PRO A 135 -13.85 17.86 -4.18
N THR A 136 -14.22 18.81 -3.35
CA THR A 136 -13.62 20.16 -3.34
C THR A 136 -12.13 20.14 -3.04
N VAL A 137 -11.65 19.13 -2.29
CA VAL A 137 -10.22 18.98 -1.94
C VAL A 137 -9.32 18.85 -3.18
N TRP A 138 -9.87 18.48 -4.34
CA TRP A 138 -9.11 18.38 -5.58
C TRP A 138 -8.30 19.64 -5.92
N LYS A 139 -8.85 20.80 -5.63
CA LYS A 139 -8.25 22.12 -5.93
C LYS A 139 -7.41 22.67 -4.77
N GLU A 140 -7.50 22.03 -3.60
CA GLU A 140 -6.81 22.50 -2.40
C GLU A 140 -5.32 22.12 -2.42
N LYS A 141 -4.51 22.93 -1.74
CA LYS A 141 -3.09 22.60 -1.52
C LYS A 141 -2.98 21.45 -0.53
N ILE A 142 -2.02 20.55 -0.75
CA ILE A 142 -1.77 19.39 0.13
C ILE A 142 -1.60 19.84 1.58
N ARG A 143 -0.88 20.96 1.81
CA ARG A 143 -0.62 21.49 3.16
C ARG A 143 -1.84 22.03 3.89
N SER A 144 -2.93 22.29 3.18
CA SER A 144 -4.17 22.86 3.75
C SER A 144 -5.21 21.81 4.12
N ILE A 145 -5.02 20.55 3.72
CA ILE A 145 -5.97 19.48 4.04
C ILE A 145 -5.48 18.63 5.22
N PRO A 146 -6.41 18.05 6.00
CA PRO A 146 -6.05 17.16 7.10
C PRO A 146 -5.24 15.94 6.60
N PRO A 147 -4.24 15.47 7.37
CA PRO A 147 -3.48 14.28 7.01
C PRO A 147 -4.34 13.03 6.74
N SER A 148 -5.42 12.86 7.51
CA SER A 148 -6.39 11.77 7.29
C SER A 148 -7.05 11.82 5.93
N VAL A 149 -7.44 13.00 5.46
CA VAL A 149 -8.03 13.19 4.12
C VAL A 149 -7.00 12.92 3.03
N LEU A 150 -5.77 13.43 3.18
CA LEU A 150 -4.70 13.18 2.21
C LEU A 150 -4.37 11.69 2.11
N TRP A 151 -4.34 10.99 3.24
CA TRP A 151 -4.12 9.55 3.28
C TRP A 151 -5.22 8.79 2.54
N LEU A 152 -6.49 9.13 2.76
CA LEU A 152 -7.63 8.55 2.04
C LEU A 152 -7.55 8.82 0.52
N VAL A 153 -7.12 10.02 0.13
CA VAL A 153 -6.86 10.35 -1.28
C VAL A 153 -5.82 9.40 -1.87
N LEU A 154 -4.68 9.19 -1.19
CA LEU A 154 -3.63 8.26 -1.68
C LEU A 154 -4.15 6.82 -1.76
N LEU A 155 -4.91 6.37 -0.77
CA LEU A 155 -5.55 5.04 -0.78
C LEU A 155 -6.51 4.91 -1.98
N SER A 156 -7.32 5.93 -2.27
CA SER A 156 -8.29 5.95 -3.37
C SER A 156 -7.65 5.82 -4.76
N LEU A 157 -6.35 6.10 -4.88
CA LEU A 157 -5.62 5.98 -6.15
C LEU A 157 -5.11 4.56 -6.43
N VAL A 158 -5.11 3.67 -5.43
CA VAL A 158 -4.60 2.30 -5.58
C VAL A 158 -5.30 1.54 -6.71
N PRO A 159 -6.65 1.59 -6.87
CA PRO A 159 -7.33 0.90 -7.97
C PRO A 159 -6.90 1.37 -9.36
N LEU A 160 -6.41 2.62 -9.48
CA LEU A 160 -5.95 3.20 -10.75
C LEU A 160 -4.51 2.80 -11.11
N ARG A 161 -3.80 2.12 -10.21
CA ARG A 161 -2.41 1.67 -10.41
C ARG A 161 -2.39 0.19 -10.77
N ARG A 162 -1.42 -0.22 -11.59
CA ARG A 162 -1.31 -1.60 -12.07
C ARG A 162 -0.60 -2.57 -11.12
N GLY A 163 -0.14 -2.11 -9.94
CA GLY A 163 0.60 -2.97 -9.02
C GLY A 163 -0.27 -4.11 -8.46
N SER A 164 0.25 -5.33 -8.48
CA SER A 164 -0.38 -6.52 -7.88
C SER A 164 -0.18 -6.58 -6.37
N ILE A 165 0.89 -5.98 -5.85
CA ILE A 165 1.23 -5.92 -4.43
C ILE A 165 0.87 -4.53 -3.89
N VAL A 166 0.07 -4.47 -2.83
CA VAL A 166 -0.34 -3.23 -2.15
C VAL A 166 0.27 -3.22 -0.76
N LEU A 167 1.09 -2.22 -0.50
CA LEU A 167 1.74 -2.01 0.79
C LEU A 167 1.07 -0.82 1.48
N ILE A 168 0.48 -1.06 2.64
CA ILE A 168 -0.18 -0.04 3.46
C ILE A 168 0.59 0.06 4.77
N GLU A 169 1.21 1.20 4.99
CA GLU A 169 1.97 1.48 6.20
C GLU A 169 1.07 2.17 7.23
N GLU A 170 0.91 1.55 8.40
CA GLU A 170 0.18 2.07 9.57
C GLU A 170 -0.99 2.99 9.18
N PRO A 171 -2.19 2.45 8.91
CA PRO A 171 -3.32 3.23 8.44
C PRO A 171 -3.62 4.43 9.35
N ILE A 172 -3.71 5.64 8.79
CA ILE A 172 -4.06 6.87 9.53
C ILE A 172 -5.55 6.87 9.87
N VAL A 173 -6.38 6.35 8.98
CA VAL A 173 -7.84 6.21 9.20
C VAL A 173 -8.15 4.74 9.37
N LYS A 174 -8.76 4.41 10.52
CA LYS A 174 -9.16 3.04 10.90
C LYS A 174 -10.66 3.05 11.18
N ASN A 175 -11.44 2.52 10.27
CA ASN A 175 -12.86 2.31 10.40
C ASN A 175 -13.35 1.24 9.42
N GLU A 176 -14.57 0.73 9.63
CA GLU A 176 -15.15 -0.34 8.82
C GLU A 176 -15.20 -0.02 7.31
N THR A 177 -15.41 1.23 6.93
CA THR A 177 -15.46 1.63 5.52
C THR A 177 -14.09 1.50 4.85
N VAL A 178 -13.03 1.94 5.53
CA VAL A 178 -11.64 1.83 5.06
C VAL A 178 -11.23 0.36 5.02
N ASP A 179 -11.54 -0.41 6.05
CA ASP A 179 -11.24 -1.83 6.11
C ASP A 179 -11.93 -2.59 4.97
N ALA A 180 -13.22 -2.31 4.74
CA ALA A 180 -13.97 -2.88 3.62
C ALA A 180 -13.35 -2.51 2.26
N PHE A 181 -12.88 -1.27 2.10
CA PHE A 181 -12.21 -0.83 0.88
C PHE A 181 -10.89 -1.58 0.66
N ILE A 182 -10.06 -1.73 1.71
CA ILE A 182 -8.80 -2.49 1.64
C ILE A 182 -9.05 -3.96 1.33
N ILE A 183 -10.05 -4.58 1.95
CA ILE A 183 -10.47 -5.96 1.64
C ILE A 183 -10.93 -6.08 0.19
N GLN A 184 -11.66 -5.08 -0.32
CA GLN A 184 -12.08 -5.06 -1.72
C GLN A 184 -10.90 -4.97 -2.69
N LEU A 185 -9.84 -4.20 -2.37
CA LEU A 185 -8.60 -4.18 -3.15
C LEU A 185 -7.98 -5.58 -3.25
N ALA A 186 -7.95 -6.31 -2.15
CA ALA A 186 -7.46 -7.69 -2.15
C ALA A 186 -8.35 -8.59 -3.03
N ARG A 187 -9.67 -8.52 -2.89
CA ARG A 187 -10.63 -9.32 -3.68
C ARG A 187 -10.52 -9.11 -5.20
N GLN A 188 -9.87 -8.04 -5.63
CA GLN A 188 -9.53 -7.81 -7.05
C GLN A 188 -8.28 -8.60 -7.50
N GLY A 189 -7.80 -9.55 -6.71
CA GLY A 189 -6.64 -10.39 -6.99
C GLY A 189 -5.30 -9.81 -6.53
N ARG A 190 -5.29 -8.71 -5.75
CA ARG A 190 -4.06 -8.12 -5.25
C ARG A 190 -3.61 -8.79 -3.95
N GLU A 191 -2.31 -8.81 -3.72
CA GLU A 191 -1.75 -9.07 -2.40
C GLU A 191 -1.74 -7.76 -1.61
N VAL A 192 -2.33 -7.75 -0.42
CA VAL A 192 -2.31 -6.58 0.45
C VAL A 192 -1.53 -6.90 1.71
N ILE A 193 -0.46 -6.14 1.95
CA ILE A 193 0.32 -6.18 3.18
C ILE A 193 0.02 -4.90 3.95
N CYS A 194 -0.41 -5.04 5.20
CA CYS A 194 -0.66 -3.92 6.09
C CYS A 194 0.22 -4.05 7.33
N THR A 195 1.08 -3.05 7.60
CA THR A 195 1.74 -2.95 8.91
C THR A 195 0.87 -2.15 9.85
N THR A 196 0.77 -2.55 11.11
CA THR A 196 -0.03 -1.84 12.11
C THR A 196 0.50 -2.07 13.52
N GLN A 197 0.40 -1.05 14.37
CA GLN A 197 0.82 -1.15 15.77
C GLN A 197 -0.22 -1.85 16.65
N THR A 198 -1.49 -1.66 16.39
CA THR A 198 -2.53 -2.05 17.34
C THR A 198 -3.54 -3.01 16.76
N GLN A 199 -4.47 -2.52 15.97
CA GLN A 199 -5.62 -3.29 15.52
C GLN A 199 -5.44 -3.70 14.05
N PRO A 200 -5.21 -5.00 13.78
CA PRO A 200 -5.16 -5.48 12.40
C PRO A 200 -6.54 -5.32 11.74
N ILE A 201 -6.52 -5.06 10.44
CA ILE A 201 -7.69 -5.21 9.57
C ILE A 201 -8.13 -6.68 9.63
N ASP A 202 -9.42 -6.97 9.43
CA ASP A 202 -9.89 -8.35 9.29
C ASP A 202 -9.12 -9.03 8.15
N SER A 203 -8.13 -9.80 8.53
CA SER A 203 -7.06 -10.27 7.66
C SER A 203 -7.07 -11.79 7.57
N PHE A 204 -6.72 -12.28 6.39
CA PHE A 204 -6.50 -13.72 6.17
C PHE A 204 -5.42 -14.27 7.10
N GLN A 205 -4.38 -13.51 7.35
CA GLN A 205 -3.32 -13.85 8.30
C GLN A 205 -2.83 -12.63 9.06
N VAL A 206 -2.51 -12.84 10.34
CA VAL A 206 -1.93 -11.82 11.22
C VAL A 206 -0.61 -12.37 11.77
N LYS A 207 0.47 -11.61 11.61
CA LYS A 207 1.77 -11.89 12.23
C LYS A 207 2.06 -10.82 13.28
N ASN A 208 2.14 -11.21 14.54
CA ASN A 208 2.65 -10.33 15.59
C ASN A 208 4.15 -10.61 15.76
N ILE A 209 4.96 -9.61 15.50
CA ILE A 209 6.42 -9.68 15.55
C ILE A 209 7.02 -8.71 16.58
N THR A 210 6.18 -8.09 17.41
CA THR A 210 6.66 -7.32 18.56
C THR A 210 7.31 -8.25 19.56
N SER A 211 8.51 -7.89 20.07
CA SER A 211 9.07 -8.60 21.24
C SER A 211 8.10 -8.45 22.41
N LYS A 212 7.91 -9.51 23.19
CA LYS A 212 7.29 -9.36 24.50
C LYS A 212 8.17 -8.39 25.29
N SER A 213 7.63 -7.23 25.67
CA SER A 213 8.30 -6.37 26.63
C SER A 213 8.61 -7.21 27.88
N GLU A 214 9.90 -7.27 28.25
CA GLU A 214 10.34 -7.78 29.53
C GLU A 214 9.68 -7.03 30.69
#